data_595be1c810c3ba7fddb974b4cdadd614
#
_entry.id   595be1c810c3ba7fddb974b4cdadd614
#
_cell.length_a   1.000
_cell.length_b   1.000
_cell.length_c   1.000
_cell.angle_alpha   90.00
_cell.angle_beta   90.00
_cell.angle_gamma   90.00
#
_symmetry.space_group_name_H-M   'P 1'
#
loop_
_entity.id
_entity.type
_entity.pdbx_description
1 polymer ?
#
loop_
_entity_poly.entity_id
_entity_poly.type
_entity_poly.pdbx_seq_one_letter_code
_entity_poly.pdbx_strand_id
1 'polypeptide(L)'
;VCSSDLTKAAVETVAENTSDGVTAPLLYMMLGGAPLGFLYKAVNTMDSMLGYKNEKYLYFGKIPAKMDDVFNFIPARVTAMFMVCASFLAGLDGKNAWRIYLRDRRKHASPNAAQTESVCAGALRIRLAGDAVYFGKVYKKEFIGDDLRPIDPEDIIKAGRLMYVTALLMMFVFGGIKLCTVLIM
;
A
#
# COMPACT_ATOMS: atom_id res chain seq x y z
N VAL A 1 -5.30 -18.41 16.12
CA VAL A 1 -4.73 -17.71 14.95
C VAL A 1 -3.50 -18.49 14.53
N CYS A 2 -3.47 -19.00 13.29
CA CYS A 2 -2.30 -19.71 12.78
C CYS A 2 -1.15 -18.70 12.56
N SER A 3 0.10 -19.15 12.74
CA SER A 3 1.28 -18.29 12.50
C SER A 3 1.31 -17.73 11.06
N SER A 4 0.85 -18.52 10.10
CA SER A 4 0.72 -18.12 8.69
C SER A 4 -0.29 -16.98 8.50
N ASP A 5 -1.41 -16.95 9.23
CA ASP A 5 -2.42 -15.90 9.14
C ASP A 5 -1.89 -14.58 9.68
N LEU A 6 -1.11 -14.63 10.79
CA LEU A 6 -0.47 -13.46 11.36
C LEU A 6 0.59 -12.89 10.42
N THR A 7 1.42 -13.76 9.83
CA THR A 7 2.44 -13.36 8.86
C THR A 7 1.79 -12.70 7.65
N LYS A 8 0.70 -13.30 7.13
CA LYS A 8 -0.05 -12.77 6.01
C LYS A 8 -0.59 -11.36 6.30
N ALA A 9 -1.27 -11.19 7.44
CA ALA A 9 -1.78 -9.89 7.86
C ALA A 9 -0.66 -8.84 8.02
N ALA A 10 0.51 -9.24 8.55
CA ALA A 10 1.66 -8.35 8.66
C ALA A 10 2.19 -7.92 7.28
N VAL A 11 2.31 -8.85 6.33
CA VAL A 11 2.75 -8.53 4.95
C VAL A 11 1.75 -7.62 4.25
N GLU A 12 0.43 -7.87 4.39
CA GLU A 12 -0.63 -7.00 3.87
C GLU A 12 -0.51 -5.58 4.44
N THR A 13 -0.36 -5.47 5.76
CA THR A 13 -0.17 -4.18 6.44
C THR A 13 1.07 -3.43 5.94
N VAL A 14 2.21 -4.11 5.76
CA VAL A 14 3.42 -3.49 5.21
C VAL A 14 3.20 -3.04 3.77
N ALA A 15 2.55 -3.86 2.94
CA ALA A 15 2.27 -3.54 1.55
C ALA A 15 1.36 -2.30 1.41
N GLU A 16 0.27 -2.23 2.18
CA GLU A 16 -0.64 -1.09 2.21
C GLU A 16 0.07 0.16 2.73
N ASN A 17 0.76 0.07 3.88
CA ASN A 17 1.49 1.19 4.46
C ASN A 17 2.67 1.66 3.62
N THR A 18 3.16 0.90 2.67
CA THR A 18 4.14 1.38 1.70
C THR A 18 3.59 2.60 0.95
N SER A 19 2.30 2.62 0.60
CA SER A 19 1.63 3.81 0.07
C SER A 19 1.28 4.79 1.19
N ASP A 20 0.36 4.40 2.04
CA ASP A 20 -0.37 5.32 2.93
C ASP A 20 0.49 5.84 4.09
N GLY A 21 1.42 5.04 4.55
CA GLY A 21 2.30 5.37 5.67
C GLY A 21 3.61 6.04 5.27
N VAL A 22 4.12 5.78 4.06
CA VAL A 22 5.47 6.19 3.66
C VAL A 22 5.47 7.04 2.40
N THR A 23 5.07 6.51 1.26
CA THR A 23 5.31 7.18 -0.01
C THR A 23 4.31 8.28 -0.33
N ALA A 24 3.05 8.14 0.07
CA ALA A 24 2.07 9.21 -0.11
C ALA A 24 2.42 10.47 0.70
N PRO A 25 2.69 10.39 2.02
CA PRO A 25 3.14 11.58 2.74
C PRO A 25 4.43 12.19 2.18
N LEU A 26 5.39 11.37 1.73
CA LEU A 26 6.59 11.86 1.05
C LEU A 26 6.24 12.64 -0.23
N LEU A 27 5.36 12.10 -1.06
CA LEU A 27 4.92 12.74 -2.31
C LEU A 27 4.27 14.10 -2.03
N TYR A 28 3.35 14.16 -1.06
CA TYR A 28 2.69 15.42 -0.67
C TYR A 28 3.68 16.44 -0.10
N MET A 29 4.67 16.00 0.70
CA MET A 29 5.73 16.87 1.19
C MET A 29 6.61 17.42 0.06
N MET A 30 6.91 16.63 -0.95
CA MET A 30 7.69 17.08 -2.11
C MET A 30 6.92 18.07 -2.98
N LEU A 31 5.61 17.91 -3.11
CA LEU A 31 4.75 18.82 -3.88
C LEU A 31 4.52 20.18 -3.20
N GLY A 32 4.18 20.18 -1.93
CA GLY A 32 3.77 21.39 -1.22
C GLY A 32 4.38 21.58 0.18
N GLY A 33 5.49 20.91 0.44
CA GLY A 33 6.20 21.04 1.72
C GLY A 33 5.44 20.44 2.90
N ALA A 34 5.84 20.84 4.10
CA ALA A 34 5.23 20.36 5.34
C ALA A 34 3.71 20.57 5.41
N PRO A 35 3.12 21.69 4.97
CA PRO A 35 1.67 21.88 5.02
C PRO A 35 0.87 20.78 4.30
N LEU A 36 1.25 20.41 3.07
CA LEU A 36 0.56 19.37 2.34
C LEU A 36 0.82 17.97 2.93
N GLY A 37 2.02 17.71 3.44
CA GLY A 37 2.31 16.47 4.15
C GLY A 37 1.46 16.30 5.41
N PHE A 38 1.29 17.35 6.20
CA PHE A 38 0.43 17.33 7.38
C PHE A 38 -1.05 17.23 7.02
N LEU A 39 -1.51 17.92 5.97
CA LEU A 39 -2.88 17.77 5.47
C LEU A 39 -3.19 16.34 5.08
N TYR A 40 -2.32 15.72 4.28
CA TYR A 40 -2.46 14.31 3.92
C TYR A 40 -2.53 13.42 5.17
N LYS A 41 -1.58 13.60 6.11
CA LYS A 41 -1.54 12.77 7.32
C LYS A 41 -2.76 12.97 8.21
N ALA A 42 -3.31 14.18 8.28
CA ALA A 42 -4.56 14.45 9.00
C ALA A 42 -5.74 13.68 8.38
N VAL A 43 -5.89 13.69 7.05
CA VAL A 43 -6.93 12.93 6.34
C VAL A 43 -6.79 11.43 6.59
N ASN A 44 -5.59 10.89 6.40
CA ASN A 44 -5.30 9.48 6.62
C ASN A 44 -5.53 9.05 8.08
N THR A 45 -5.16 9.88 9.05
CA THR A 45 -5.42 9.61 10.48
C THR A 45 -6.91 9.68 10.80
N MET A 46 -7.65 10.62 10.22
CA MET A 46 -9.11 10.69 10.41
C MET A 46 -9.79 9.43 9.90
N ASP A 47 -9.40 8.89 8.75
CA ASP A 47 -9.94 7.63 8.26
C ASP A 47 -9.60 6.48 9.21
N SER A 48 -8.35 6.34 9.61
CA SER A 48 -7.90 5.28 10.51
C SER A 48 -8.62 5.30 11.87
N MET A 49 -9.02 6.47 12.36
CA MET A 49 -9.69 6.62 13.66
C MET A 49 -11.22 6.58 13.57
N LEU A 50 -11.80 7.04 12.46
CA LEU A 50 -13.25 7.29 12.32
C LEU A 50 -13.91 6.50 11.18
N GLY A 51 -13.12 5.95 10.24
CA GLY A 51 -13.61 5.25 9.05
C GLY A 51 -14.29 3.89 9.32
N TYR A 52 -14.48 3.53 10.58
CA TYR A 52 -15.09 2.25 10.96
C TYR A 52 -16.58 2.21 10.62
N LYS A 53 -17.01 1.10 10.00
CA LYS A 53 -18.44 0.81 9.68
C LYS A 53 -19.17 0.20 10.88
N ASN A 54 -19.07 0.82 12.06
CA ASN A 54 -19.85 0.46 13.23
C ASN A 54 -21.06 1.42 13.42
N GLU A 55 -22.01 1.07 14.27
CA GLU A 55 -23.22 1.88 14.48
C GLU A 55 -22.91 3.33 14.87
N LYS A 56 -21.86 3.56 15.66
CA LYS A 56 -21.44 4.87 16.14
C LYS A 56 -20.90 5.77 15.04
N TYR A 57 -20.13 5.21 14.10
CA TYR A 57 -19.39 5.97 13.07
C TYR A 57 -19.92 5.76 11.64
N LEU A 58 -21.02 5.01 11.47
CA LEU A 58 -21.53 4.62 10.16
C LEU A 58 -21.74 5.78 9.18
N TYR A 59 -22.24 6.91 9.67
CA TYR A 59 -22.48 8.09 8.83
C TYR A 59 -21.33 9.07 8.88
N PHE A 60 -20.76 9.31 10.05
CA PHE A 60 -19.67 10.26 10.25
C PHE A 60 -18.36 9.79 9.61
N GLY A 61 -18.04 8.50 9.72
CA GLY A 61 -16.82 7.91 9.17
C GLY A 61 -16.79 7.80 7.63
N LYS A 62 -17.95 7.95 6.96
CA LYS A 62 -18.00 7.92 5.48
C LYS A 62 -17.23 9.06 4.81
N ILE A 63 -17.20 10.23 5.43
CA ILE A 63 -16.54 11.41 4.87
C ILE A 63 -15.00 11.23 4.94
N PRO A 64 -14.41 10.95 6.11
CA PRO A 64 -12.98 10.62 6.19
C PRO A 64 -12.53 9.51 5.24
N ALA A 65 -13.27 8.39 5.19
CA ALA A 65 -12.94 7.27 4.31
C ALA A 65 -12.94 7.67 2.83
N LYS A 66 -13.91 8.44 2.36
CA LYS A 66 -13.94 8.94 0.99
C LYS A 66 -12.84 9.96 0.70
N MET A 67 -12.53 10.81 1.66
CA MET A 67 -11.42 11.76 1.52
C MET A 67 -10.09 11.02 1.40
N ASP A 68 -9.85 10.03 2.26
CA ASP A 68 -8.66 9.19 2.19
C ASP A 68 -8.56 8.46 0.85
N ASP A 69 -9.65 7.87 0.36
CA ASP A 69 -9.69 7.23 -0.96
C ASP A 69 -9.28 8.20 -2.10
N VAL A 70 -9.70 9.46 -2.05
CA VAL A 70 -9.35 10.49 -3.04
C VAL A 70 -7.89 10.90 -2.90
N PHE A 71 -7.43 11.17 -1.68
CA PHE A 71 -6.05 11.59 -1.43
C PHE A 71 -5.04 10.49 -1.78
N ASN A 72 -5.39 9.23 -1.58
CA ASN A 72 -4.55 8.08 -1.92
C ASN A 72 -4.68 7.62 -3.38
N PHE A 73 -5.62 8.16 -4.16
CA PHE A 73 -5.89 7.66 -5.51
C PHE A 73 -4.66 7.73 -6.44
N ILE A 74 -4.01 8.87 -6.52
CA ILE A 74 -2.78 9.05 -7.31
C ILE A 74 -1.57 8.42 -6.61
N PRO A 75 -1.29 8.72 -5.32
CA PRO A 75 -0.16 8.15 -4.63
C PRO A 75 -0.06 6.62 -4.70
N ALA A 76 -1.16 5.89 -4.46
CA ALA A 76 -1.14 4.43 -4.48
C ALA A 76 -0.71 3.86 -5.85
N ARG A 77 -1.12 4.49 -6.94
CA ARG A 77 -0.74 4.07 -8.30
C ARG A 77 0.71 4.39 -8.62
N VAL A 78 1.16 5.58 -8.24
CA VAL A 78 2.57 5.97 -8.38
C VAL A 78 3.44 5.04 -7.54
N THR A 79 3.07 4.79 -6.28
CA THR A 79 3.76 3.85 -5.39
C THR A 79 3.85 2.46 -6.01
N ALA A 80 2.74 1.92 -6.53
CA ALA A 80 2.74 0.59 -7.15
C ALA A 80 3.73 0.50 -8.33
N MET A 81 3.81 1.52 -9.16
CA MET A 81 4.78 1.57 -10.27
C MET A 81 6.22 1.56 -9.76
N PHE A 82 6.52 2.36 -8.74
CA PHE A 82 7.84 2.37 -8.11
C PHE A 82 8.13 1.06 -7.37
N MET A 83 7.13 0.41 -6.75
CA MET A 83 7.30 -0.91 -6.14
C MET A 83 7.64 -1.99 -7.15
N VAL A 84 7.06 -1.95 -8.36
CA VAL A 84 7.45 -2.87 -9.44
C VAL A 84 8.91 -2.67 -9.80
N CYS A 85 9.36 -1.44 -9.99
CA CYS A 85 10.79 -1.17 -10.25
C CYS A 85 11.67 -1.60 -9.07
N ALA A 86 11.24 -1.28 -7.84
CA ALA A 86 11.94 -1.64 -6.62
C ALA A 86 12.04 -3.16 -6.42
N SER A 87 11.08 -3.94 -6.89
CA SER A 87 11.13 -5.41 -6.79
C SER A 87 12.29 -6.02 -7.60
N PHE A 88 12.64 -5.44 -8.75
CA PHE A 88 13.86 -5.84 -9.47
C PHE A 88 15.12 -5.48 -8.70
N LEU A 89 15.19 -4.28 -8.12
CA LEU A 89 16.35 -3.82 -7.35
C LEU A 89 16.51 -4.57 -6.03
N ALA A 90 15.41 -4.99 -5.42
CA ALA A 90 15.40 -5.78 -4.20
C ALA A 90 15.73 -7.28 -4.42
N GLY A 91 15.93 -7.72 -5.66
CA GLY A 91 16.19 -9.13 -6.00
C GLY A 91 14.95 -10.01 -5.86
N LEU A 92 13.75 -9.43 -6.01
CA LEU A 92 12.45 -10.12 -5.99
C LEU A 92 11.93 -10.34 -7.43
N ASP A 93 10.80 -11.03 -7.56
CA ASP A 93 10.22 -11.33 -8.88
C ASP A 93 9.44 -10.14 -9.45
N GLY A 94 10.16 -9.16 -10.01
CA GLY A 94 9.55 -7.96 -10.59
C GLY A 94 8.68 -8.24 -11.82
N LYS A 95 8.96 -9.30 -12.60
CA LYS A 95 8.12 -9.68 -13.74
C LYS A 95 6.77 -10.19 -13.27
N ASN A 96 6.77 -11.05 -12.25
CA ASN A 96 5.55 -11.54 -11.65
C ASN A 96 4.80 -10.44 -10.88
N ALA A 97 5.52 -9.53 -10.23
CA ALA A 97 4.94 -8.34 -9.58
C ALA A 97 4.12 -7.52 -10.58
N TRP A 98 4.67 -7.22 -11.75
CA TRP A 98 3.97 -6.51 -12.82
C TRP A 98 2.75 -7.27 -13.33
N ARG A 99 2.88 -8.58 -13.57
CA ARG A 99 1.79 -9.44 -14.03
C ARG A 99 0.62 -9.44 -13.04
N ILE A 100 0.91 -9.65 -11.77
CA ILE A 100 -0.12 -9.69 -10.71
C ILE A 100 -0.74 -8.31 -10.50
N TYR A 101 0.05 -7.24 -10.52
CA TYR A 101 -0.46 -5.87 -10.48
C TYR A 101 -1.52 -5.60 -11.55
N LEU A 102 -1.24 -5.92 -12.80
CA LEU A 102 -2.19 -5.69 -13.90
C LEU A 102 -3.48 -6.49 -13.72
N ARG A 103 -3.39 -7.71 -13.21
CA ARG A 103 -4.54 -8.62 -13.02
C ARG A 103 -5.36 -8.26 -11.78
N ASP A 104 -4.72 -7.98 -10.65
CA ASP A 104 -5.35 -8.01 -9.34
C ASP A 104 -5.52 -6.64 -8.66
N ARG A 105 -4.99 -5.57 -9.20
CA ARG A 105 -5.00 -4.21 -8.62
C ARG A 105 -6.39 -3.63 -8.30
N ARG A 106 -7.47 -4.32 -8.65
CA ARG A 106 -8.86 -3.90 -8.41
C ARG A 106 -9.63 -4.87 -7.51
N LYS A 107 -8.97 -5.88 -6.97
CA LYS A 107 -9.60 -6.94 -6.17
C LYS A 107 -9.73 -6.60 -4.68
N HIS A 108 -9.83 -5.35 -4.32
CA HIS A 108 -10.01 -4.91 -2.93
C HIS A 108 -11.18 -3.94 -2.82
N ALA A 109 -11.80 -3.88 -1.63
CA ALA A 109 -12.91 -2.97 -1.36
C ALA A 109 -12.49 -1.49 -1.40
N SER A 110 -11.25 -1.18 -0.95
CA SER A 110 -10.62 0.11 -1.18
C SER A 110 -10.02 0.15 -2.60
N PRO A 111 -10.19 1.23 -3.37
CA PRO A 111 -9.63 1.38 -4.70
C PRO A 111 -8.10 1.52 -4.70
N ASN A 112 -7.48 1.66 -3.53
CA ASN A 112 -6.08 1.98 -3.33
C ASN A 112 -5.26 0.81 -2.76
N ALA A 113 -5.76 0.05 -1.78
CA ALA A 113 -5.03 -1.00 -1.10
C ALA A 113 -4.49 -2.08 -2.04
N ALA A 114 -5.33 -2.58 -2.97
CA ALA A 114 -4.90 -3.60 -3.93
C ALA A 114 -3.78 -3.13 -4.88
N GLN A 115 -3.51 -1.84 -5.01
CA GLN A 115 -2.43 -1.35 -5.88
C GLN A 115 -1.07 -1.86 -5.40
N THR A 116 -0.78 -1.67 -4.13
CA THR A 116 0.50 -2.07 -3.51
C THR A 116 0.50 -3.53 -3.06
N GLU A 117 -0.63 -4.04 -2.54
CA GLU A 117 -0.77 -5.45 -2.16
C GLU A 117 -0.54 -6.39 -3.34
N SER A 118 -1.08 -6.08 -4.52
CA SER A 118 -0.90 -6.92 -5.71
C SER A 118 0.56 -6.95 -6.19
N VAL A 119 1.27 -5.83 -6.11
CA VAL A 119 2.71 -5.80 -6.41
C VAL A 119 3.48 -6.64 -5.41
N CYS A 120 3.20 -6.49 -4.11
CA CYS A 120 3.87 -7.23 -3.05
C CYS A 120 3.62 -8.73 -3.19
N ALA A 121 2.36 -9.15 -3.37
CA ALA A 121 1.99 -10.55 -3.59
C ALA A 121 2.73 -11.16 -4.79
N GLY A 122 2.80 -10.43 -5.90
CA GLY A 122 3.52 -10.86 -7.10
C GLY A 122 5.02 -10.94 -6.89
N ALA A 123 5.63 -9.92 -6.28
CA ALA A 123 7.07 -9.85 -6.01
C ALA A 123 7.53 -10.98 -5.08
N LEU A 124 6.73 -11.32 -4.08
CA LEU A 124 7.02 -12.37 -3.10
C LEU A 124 6.54 -13.75 -3.55
N ARG A 125 5.77 -13.86 -4.66
CA ARG A 125 5.21 -15.11 -5.19
C ARG A 125 4.29 -15.83 -4.19
N ILE A 126 3.50 -15.07 -3.46
CA ILE A 126 2.55 -15.54 -2.43
C ILE A 126 1.15 -15.06 -2.73
N ARG A 127 0.18 -15.65 -2.05
CA ARG A 127 -1.22 -15.27 -2.11
C ARG A 127 -1.63 -14.50 -0.84
N LEU A 128 -2.16 -13.30 -1.02
CA LEU A 128 -2.67 -12.42 0.01
C LEU A 128 -4.20 -12.31 -0.04
N ALA A 129 -4.80 -11.58 0.88
CA ALA A 129 -6.25 -11.38 1.02
C ALA A 129 -7.02 -12.71 1.18
N GLY A 130 -8.22 -12.82 0.67
CA GLY A 130 -9.10 -13.97 0.85
C GLY A 130 -10.01 -13.83 2.07
N ASP A 131 -10.81 -14.87 2.30
CA ASP A 131 -11.84 -14.85 3.34
C ASP A 131 -11.25 -14.57 4.73
N ALA A 132 -11.86 -13.66 5.46
CA ALA A 132 -11.46 -13.30 6.82
C ALA A 132 -12.65 -13.46 7.78
N VAL A 133 -12.38 -13.93 8.99
CA VAL A 133 -13.40 -14.09 10.04
C VAL A 133 -13.23 -12.95 11.05
N TYR A 134 -14.23 -12.06 11.12
CA TYR A 134 -14.29 -11.01 12.13
C TYR A 134 -15.55 -11.20 13.00
N PHE A 135 -15.37 -11.30 14.31
CA PHE A 135 -16.47 -11.47 15.26
C PHE A 135 -17.42 -12.63 14.91
N GLY A 136 -16.86 -13.77 14.45
CA GLY A 136 -17.63 -14.96 14.06
C GLY A 136 -18.35 -14.88 12.72
N LYS A 137 -18.22 -13.78 11.98
CA LYS A 137 -18.78 -13.63 10.63
C LYS A 137 -17.69 -13.77 9.58
N VAL A 138 -17.96 -14.56 8.54
CA VAL A 138 -17.07 -14.73 7.39
C VAL A 138 -17.29 -13.57 6.41
N TYR A 139 -16.26 -12.84 6.13
CA TYR A 139 -16.22 -11.80 5.10
C TYR A 139 -15.48 -12.36 3.88
N LYS A 140 -16.21 -12.59 2.81
CA LYS A 140 -15.62 -13.03 1.54
C LYS A 140 -14.83 -11.89 0.92
N LYS A 141 -13.54 -12.13 0.65
CA LYS A 141 -12.66 -11.24 -0.08
C LYS A 141 -11.98 -12.00 -1.21
N GLU A 142 -11.76 -11.35 -2.34
CA GLU A 142 -11.00 -11.96 -3.43
C GLU A 142 -9.55 -12.15 -3.03
N PHE A 143 -8.94 -13.23 -3.53
CA PHE A 143 -7.51 -13.46 -3.35
C PHE A 143 -6.70 -12.55 -4.29
N ILE A 144 -5.57 -12.06 -3.79
CA ILE A 144 -4.58 -11.26 -4.50
C ILE A 144 -3.28 -12.06 -4.62
N GLY A 145 -2.77 -12.18 -5.84
CA GLY A 145 -1.59 -13.01 -6.11
C GLY A 145 -1.91 -14.48 -6.40
N ASP A 146 -0.87 -15.25 -6.59
CA ASP A 146 -0.93 -16.68 -6.87
C ASP A 146 -0.29 -17.46 -5.70
N ASP A 147 -0.82 -18.66 -5.42
CA ASP A 147 -0.33 -19.55 -4.39
C ASP A 147 0.86 -20.38 -4.91
N LEU A 148 1.97 -19.70 -5.23
CA LEU A 148 3.15 -20.35 -5.82
C LEU A 148 4.05 -21.00 -4.76
N ARG A 149 3.94 -20.55 -3.52
CA ARG A 149 4.60 -21.10 -2.34
C ARG A 149 3.87 -20.69 -1.06
N PRO A 150 4.03 -21.44 0.03
CA PRO A 150 3.50 -21.02 1.33
C PRO A 150 4.16 -19.70 1.77
N ILE A 151 3.38 -18.94 2.55
CA ILE A 151 3.89 -17.73 3.20
C ILE A 151 4.81 -18.11 4.38
N ASP A 152 5.88 -17.35 4.55
CA ASP A 152 6.92 -17.57 5.54
C ASP A 152 7.15 -16.28 6.35
N PRO A 153 7.49 -16.33 7.66
CA PRO A 153 7.81 -15.15 8.48
C PRO A 153 8.88 -14.23 7.87
N GLU A 154 9.82 -14.76 7.09
CA GLU A 154 10.80 -13.95 6.35
C GLU A 154 10.16 -13.02 5.31
N ASP A 155 8.93 -13.29 4.88
CA ASP A 155 8.23 -12.45 3.91
C ASP A 155 7.91 -11.07 4.47
N ILE A 156 7.79 -10.94 5.79
CA ILE A 156 7.66 -9.64 6.46
C ILE A 156 8.92 -8.80 6.22
N ILE A 157 10.10 -9.43 6.36
CA ILE A 157 11.40 -8.76 6.14
C ILE A 157 11.54 -8.38 4.66
N LYS A 158 11.15 -9.27 3.74
CA LYS A 158 11.20 -9.02 2.30
C LYS A 158 10.24 -7.91 1.87
N ALA A 159 9.02 -7.89 2.45
CA ALA A 159 8.05 -6.80 2.23
C ALA A 159 8.57 -5.47 2.77
N GLY A 160 9.16 -5.46 3.98
CA GLY A 160 9.82 -4.29 4.56
C GLY A 160 10.98 -3.79 3.68
N ARG A 161 11.82 -4.70 3.18
CA ARG A 161 12.89 -4.34 2.23
C ARG A 161 12.34 -3.71 0.95
N LEU A 162 11.26 -4.27 0.40
CA LEU A 162 10.60 -3.73 -0.78
C LEU A 162 10.06 -2.32 -0.50
N MET A 163 9.45 -2.08 0.65
CA MET A 163 8.99 -0.77 1.10
C MET A 163 10.14 0.25 1.15
N TYR A 164 11.26 -0.09 1.80
CA TYR A 164 12.40 0.83 1.90
C TYR A 164 13.02 1.15 0.54
N VAL A 165 13.22 0.15 -0.33
CA VAL A 165 13.75 0.38 -1.68
C VAL A 165 12.80 1.25 -2.50
N THR A 166 11.47 1.04 -2.37
CA THR A 166 10.46 1.87 -3.02
C THR A 166 10.53 3.32 -2.55
N ALA A 167 10.60 3.54 -1.23
CA ALA A 167 10.67 4.88 -0.64
C ALA A 167 11.93 5.63 -1.08
N LEU A 168 13.08 4.96 -1.04
CA LEU A 168 14.35 5.53 -1.48
C LEU A 168 14.31 5.89 -2.98
N LEU A 169 13.80 4.99 -3.82
CA LEU A 169 13.68 5.24 -5.25
C LEU A 169 12.79 6.46 -5.54
N MET A 170 11.63 6.56 -4.87
CA MET A 170 10.76 7.73 -4.99
C MET A 170 11.43 9.00 -4.49
N MET A 171 12.12 8.94 -3.36
CA MET A 171 12.84 10.09 -2.81
C MET A 171 13.92 10.60 -3.78
N PHE A 172 14.70 9.72 -4.39
CA PHE A 172 15.70 10.09 -5.38
C PHE A 172 15.08 10.73 -6.63
N VAL A 173 14.02 10.14 -7.18
CA VAL A 173 13.39 10.64 -8.40
C VAL A 173 12.69 11.98 -8.15
N PHE A 174 11.79 12.05 -7.19
CA PHE A 174 11.03 13.27 -6.93
C PHE A 174 11.88 14.35 -6.25
N GLY A 175 12.81 13.97 -5.38
CA GLY A 175 13.78 14.90 -4.78
C GLY A 175 14.72 15.49 -5.83
N GLY A 176 15.18 14.68 -6.78
CA GLY A 176 15.97 15.14 -7.92
C GLY A 176 15.19 16.10 -8.81
N ILE A 177 13.93 15.80 -9.14
CA ILE A 177 13.06 16.70 -9.90
C ILE A 177 12.92 18.04 -9.17
N LYS A 178 12.62 18.01 -7.87
CA LYS A 178 12.46 19.23 -7.07
C LYS A 178 13.75 20.04 -7.01
N LEU A 179 14.89 19.41 -6.83
CA LEU A 179 16.19 20.08 -6.83
C LEU A 179 16.45 20.77 -8.19
N CYS A 180 16.22 20.06 -9.29
CA CYS A 180 16.36 20.65 -10.63
C CYS A 180 15.43 21.84 -10.84
N THR A 181 14.17 21.80 -10.39
CA THR A 181 13.25 22.92 -10.52
C THR A 181 13.70 24.14 -9.73
N VAL A 182 14.25 23.95 -8.53
CA VAL A 182 14.78 25.04 -7.69
C VAL A 182 16.04 25.67 -8.29
N LEU A 183 16.89 24.87 -8.95
CA LEU A 183 18.13 25.36 -9.56
C LEU A 183 17.90 26.12 -10.88
N ILE A 184 16.76 25.91 -11.56
CA ILE A 184 16.43 26.55 -12.84
C ILE A 184 15.64 27.85 -12.63
N MET A 185 14.98 28.01 -11.48
CA MET A 185 14.26 29.24 -11.10
C MET A 185 15.17 30.23 -10.39
#